data_3bf7f77fb45f3a089f6f08ba49f5afbf
#
_entry.id   3bf7f77fb45f3a089f6f08ba49f5afbf
#
_cell.length_a   1.000
_cell.length_b   1.000
_cell.length_c   1.000
_cell.angle_alpha   90.00
_cell.angle_beta   90.00
_cell.angle_gamma   90.00
#
_symmetry.space_group_name_H-M   'P 1'
#
loop_
_entity.id
_entity.type
_entity.pdbx_description
1 polymer ?
#
loop_
_entity_poly.entity_id
_entity_poly.type
_entity_poly.pdbx_seq_one_letter_code
_entity_poly.pdbx_strand_id
1 'polypeptide(L)'
;MNVTLVNPYELGRQPFGLAEPAALLGQAGCEVNCCDLSIQKLDECLTTATDLVAVYIAMHTATRIAVEALPRIRQLSPRARVCVYGLYAPMNTELFQAQGVDAVIGGEFENGLLELVATLRHSDQPPAFTSSTRLEKIPFVVPDRSGLPALTKYASLILPDGESRTVGFAETTRGCKYFCRHCPVVPVYKGRFFVIPADVVNADIEKQIAAGARHISFGDPDFFNGPGHALRIVRALHARHPDITWDATIKIEHIVNYPDEIRELGRTGCLFILTAVESVDDTLLALLDKGHTRDDFINALALTRAAGIALAPTFVAFTPWTSLQHYLALLADILDLHLVEAVAPVQLSIRLLVPAGSHILNVDGSDALIGPFDPTILGHPWTHPDPRMDELQRSVQAWVQKAEAEEIPRSAIFAEVWRLAHAAAGITAPPVHIDPQGSAVPRLSENWYCCAEPTCEQLASF
;
A
#
# COMPACT_ATOMS: atom_id res chain seq x y z
N MET A 1 15.88 -17.50 -22.21
CA MET A 1 14.56 -16.85 -22.25
C MET A 1 14.69 -15.50 -21.58
N ASN A 2 14.34 -14.44 -22.30
CA ASN A 2 14.45 -13.07 -21.85
C ASN A 2 13.14 -12.62 -21.20
N VAL A 3 13.15 -12.35 -19.91
CA VAL A 3 11.98 -11.94 -19.13
C VAL A 3 12.15 -10.48 -18.69
N THR A 4 11.15 -9.65 -18.94
CA THR A 4 11.10 -8.31 -18.35
C THR A 4 9.99 -8.26 -17.30
N LEU A 5 10.37 -7.98 -16.06
CA LEU A 5 9.45 -7.73 -14.95
C LEU A 5 9.14 -6.24 -14.91
N VAL A 6 7.88 -5.87 -14.90
CA VAL A 6 7.43 -4.47 -14.94
C VAL A 6 6.64 -4.15 -13.68
N ASN A 7 7.06 -3.13 -12.93
CA ASN A 7 6.29 -2.53 -11.86
C ASN A 7 5.62 -1.24 -12.35
N PRO A 8 4.30 -1.17 -12.42
CA PRO A 8 3.61 0.08 -12.73
C PRO A 8 3.76 1.13 -11.63
N TYR A 9 3.56 0.75 -10.37
CA TYR A 9 3.63 1.63 -9.22
C TYR A 9 3.56 0.87 -7.88
N GLU A 10 4.37 1.28 -6.89
CA GLU A 10 4.35 0.71 -5.52
C GLU A 10 4.73 1.77 -4.46
N LEU A 11 3.95 2.85 -4.34
CA LEU A 11 4.09 3.87 -3.29
C LEU A 11 5.52 4.43 -3.12
N GLY A 12 6.22 4.68 -4.22
CA GLY A 12 7.59 5.21 -4.20
C GLY A 12 8.64 4.27 -3.58
N ARG A 13 8.33 2.99 -3.42
CA ARG A 13 9.23 1.97 -2.86
C ARG A 13 9.97 1.21 -3.95
N GLN A 14 11.18 0.76 -3.66
CA GLN A 14 11.85 -0.19 -4.56
C GLN A 14 11.12 -1.54 -4.53
N PRO A 15 10.53 -2.00 -5.67
CA PRO A 15 9.52 -3.04 -5.65
C PRO A 15 10.08 -4.41 -5.27
N PHE A 16 9.59 -4.96 -4.14
CA PHE A 16 9.87 -6.32 -3.72
C PHE A 16 9.29 -7.33 -4.73
N GLY A 17 8.10 -7.03 -5.27
CA GLY A 17 7.42 -7.86 -6.26
C GLY A 17 8.15 -7.99 -7.60
N LEU A 18 9.24 -7.23 -7.85
CA LEU A 18 10.17 -7.46 -8.94
C LEU A 18 11.45 -8.16 -8.46
N ALA A 19 12.00 -7.72 -7.33
CA ALA A 19 13.31 -8.16 -6.85
C ALA A 19 13.36 -9.66 -6.50
N GLU A 20 12.32 -10.17 -5.86
CA GLU A 20 12.25 -11.60 -5.50
C GLU A 20 11.99 -12.49 -6.73
N PRO A 21 11.02 -12.19 -7.63
CA PRO A 21 10.89 -12.92 -8.89
C PRO A 21 12.13 -12.84 -9.79
N ALA A 22 12.88 -11.72 -9.76
CA ALA A 22 14.13 -11.63 -10.54
C ALA A 22 15.16 -12.64 -10.07
N ALA A 23 15.34 -12.80 -8.75
CA ALA A 23 16.22 -13.82 -8.19
C ALA A 23 15.76 -15.23 -8.57
N LEU A 24 14.45 -15.50 -8.43
CA LEU A 24 13.87 -16.82 -8.67
C LEU A 24 13.97 -17.24 -10.15
N LEU A 25 13.59 -16.35 -11.05
CA LEU A 25 13.66 -16.60 -12.51
C LEU A 25 15.10 -16.67 -13.02
N GLY A 26 16.00 -15.87 -12.43
CA GLY A 26 17.43 -15.95 -12.70
C GLY A 26 18.00 -17.33 -12.31
N GLN A 27 17.66 -17.86 -11.14
CA GLN A 27 18.02 -19.23 -10.73
C GLN A 27 17.44 -20.30 -11.67
N ALA A 28 16.27 -20.05 -12.27
CA ALA A 28 15.66 -20.90 -13.28
C ALA A 28 16.32 -20.73 -14.69
N GLY A 29 17.40 -19.96 -14.82
CA GLY A 29 18.14 -19.75 -16.07
C GLY A 29 17.47 -18.83 -17.07
N CYS A 30 16.69 -17.83 -16.58
CA CYS A 30 16.22 -16.71 -17.40
C CYS A 30 17.21 -15.55 -17.34
N GLU A 31 17.30 -14.79 -18.43
CA GLU A 31 17.85 -13.43 -18.41
C GLU A 31 16.71 -12.49 -18.00
N VAL A 32 16.85 -11.88 -16.82
CA VAL A 32 15.79 -11.06 -16.23
C VAL A 32 16.18 -9.60 -16.27
N ASN A 33 15.30 -8.76 -16.80
CA ASN A 33 15.36 -7.31 -16.73
C ASN A 33 14.23 -6.80 -15.85
N CYS A 34 14.47 -5.78 -15.01
CA CYS A 34 13.47 -5.11 -14.21
C CYS A 34 13.19 -3.71 -14.76
N CYS A 35 11.92 -3.33 -14.79
CA CYS A 35 11.46 -2.02 -15.24
C CYS A 35 10.49 -1.44 -14.21
N ASP A 36 10.88 -0.37 -13.56
CA ASP A 36 10.00 0.34 -12.63
C ASP A 36 9.50 1.64 -13.27
N LEU A 37 8.22 1.66 -13.66
CA LEU A 37 7.61 2.78 -14.38
C LEU A 37 7.47 4.04 -13.52
N SER A 38 7.59 3.94 -12.20
CA SER A 38 7.66 5.14 -11.35
C SER A 38 8.96 5.93 -11.54
N ILE A 39 9.99 5.34 -12.21
CA ILE A 39 11.32 5.93 -12.38
C ILE A 39 11.82 5.82 -13.82
N GLN A 40 11.45 4.76 -14.55
CA GLN A 40 11.95 4.41 -15.89
C GLN A 40 10.80 4.44 -16.90
N LYS A 41 11.16 4.53 -18.19
CA LYS A 41 10.20 4.43 -19.29
C LYS A 41 10.24 3.02 -19.91
N LEU A 42 9.10 2.56 -20.42
CA LEU A 42 8.98 1.27 -21.10
C LEU A 42 10.01 1.12 -22.23
N ASP A 43 10.26 2.19 -22.98
CA ASP A 43 11.20 2.21 -24.12
C ASP A 43 12.65 1.94 -23.71
N GLU A 44 13.00 2.18 -22.45
CA GLU A 44 14.32 1.91 -21.89
C GLU A 44 14.48 0.44 -21.47
N CYS A 45 13.37 -0.24 -21.21
CA CYS A 45 13.33 -1.56 -20.58
C CYS A 45 12.98 -2.69 -21.54
N LEU A 46 12.09 -2.41 -22.50
CA LEU A 46 11.54 -3.43 -23.41
C LEU A 46 12.21 -3.42 -24.78
N THR A 47 12.39 -4.61 -25.31
CA THR A 47 12.96 -4.82 -26.66
C THR A 47 12.20 -5.88 -27.43
N THR A 48 12.43 -5.96 -28.74
CA THR A 48 11.87 -7.03 -29.59
C THR A 48 12.43 -8.43 -29.28
N ALA A 49 13.47 -8.53 -28.46
CA ALA A 49 14.05 -9.78 -27.98
C ALA A 49 13.44 -10.29 -26.69
N THR A 50 12.53 -9.54 -26.04
CA THR A 50 11.81 -9.98 -24.86
C THR A 50 10.85 -11.12 -25.21
N ASP A 51 10.91 -12.22 -24.46
CA ASP A 51 10.05 -13.40 -24.64
C ASP A 51 8.80 -13.34 -23.76
N LEU A 52 8.95 -12.82 -22.52
CA LEU A 52 7.87 -12.67 -21.55
C LEU A 52 7.95 -11.28 -20.89
N VAL A 53 6.85 -10.56 -20.88
CA VAL A 53 6.63 -9.39 -20.04
C VAL A 53 5.71 -9.77 -18.90
N ALA A 54 6.18 -9.68 -17.66
CA ALA A 54 5.39 -9.96 -16.46
C ALA A 54 5.17 -8.67 -15.67
N VAL A 55 3.92 -8.23 -15.56
CA VAL A 55 3.52 -6.95 -14.94
C VAL A 55 3.03 -7.19 -13.52
N TYR A 56 3.66 -6.56 -12.54
CA TYR A 56 3.32 -6.67 -11.13
C TYR A 56 2.17 -5.74 -10.74
N ILE A 57 1.09 -6.31 -10.26
CA ILE A 57 -0.13 -5.59 -9.92
C ILE A 57 -0.30 -5.56 -8.39
N ALA A 58 0.44 -4.66 -7.73
CA ALA A 58 0.45 -4.55 -6.28
C ALA A 58 -0.84 -3.95 -5.71
N MET A 59 -1.46 -3.00 -6.42
CA MET A 59 -2.55 -2.19 -5.92
C MET A 59 -3.45 -1.66 -7.03
N HIS A 60 -4.55 -0.98 -6.66
CA HIS A 60 -5.51 -0.41 -7.61
C HIS A 60 -4.85 0.57 -8.62
N THR A 61 -4.04 1.50 -8.13
CA THR A 61 -3.29 2.44 -8.97
C THR A 61 -2.40 1.69 -9.98
N ALA A 62 -1.67 0.67 -9.52
CA ALA A 62 -0.85 -0.16 -10.40
C ALA A 62 -1.70 -0.86 -11.48
N THR A 63 -2.93 -1.29 -11.16
CA THR A 63 -3.86 -1.88 -12.14
C THR A 63 -4.20 -0.89 -13.24
N ARG A 64 -4.57 0.35 -12.89
CA ARG A 64 -4.94 1.39 -13.85
C ARG A 64 -3.79 1.74 -14.78
N ILE A 65 -2.62 1.95 -14.21
CA ILE A 65 -1.39 2.22 -14.96
C ILE A 65 -1.02 1.05 -15.88
N ALA A 66 -1.13 -0.19 -15.39
CA ALA A 66 -0.86 -1.38 -16.21
C ALA A 66 -1.76 -1.43 -17.45
N VAL A 67 -3.07 -1.16 -17.29
CA VAL A 67 -4.03 -1.14 -18.41
C VAL A 67 -3.62 -0.11 -19.47
N GLU A 68 -3.23 1.09 -19.07
CA GLU A 68 -2.74 2.13 -19.99
C GLU A 68 -1.40 1.76 -20.65
N ALA A 69 -0.54 1.00 -19.95
CA ALA A 69 0.76 0.59 -20.45
C ALA A 69 0.71 -0.61 -21.42
N LEU A 70 -0.30 -1.49 -21.33
CA LEU A 70 -0.40 -2.72 -22.12
C LEU A 70 -0.29 -2.50 -23.65
N PRO A 71 -0.95 -1.49 -24.27
CA PRO A 71 -0.80 -1.24 -25.71
C PRO A 71 0.65 -0.92 -26.10
N ARG A 72 1.36 -0.14 -25.28
CA ARG A 72 2.75 0.21 -25.51
C ARG A 72 3.69 -0.98 -25.33
N ILE A 73 3.45 -1.80 -24.31
CA ILE A 73 4.19 -3.06 -24.10
C ILE A 73 4.11 -3.94 -25.35
N ARG A 74 2.92 -4.11 -25.93
CA ARG A 74 2.73 -4.92 -27.16
C ARG A 74 3.43 -4.33 -28.38
N GLN A 75 3.45 -2.99 -28.48
CA GLN A 75 4.14 -2.31 -29.58
C GLN A 75 5.67 -2.52 -29.51
N LEU A 76 6.24 -2.43 -28.30
CA LEU A 76 7.70 -2.56 -28.08
C LEU A 76 8.17 -4.01 -28.15
N SER A 77 7.35 -4.94 -27.70
CA SER A 77 7.65 -6.37 -27.63
C SER A 77 6.53 -7.21 -28.27
N PRO A 78 6.33 -7.11 -29.61
CA PRO A 78 5.13 -7.67 -30.27
C PRO A 78 5.07 -9.21 -30.27
N ARG A 79 6.18 -9.88 -29.99
CA ARG A 79 6.25 -11.35 -29.88
C ARG A 79 6.23 -11.85 -28.44
N ALA A 80 6.41 -10.95 -27.47
CA ALA A 80 6.43 -11.32 -26.08
C ALA A 80 5.06 -11.81 -25.61
N ARG A 81 5.06 -12.82 -24.75
CA ARG A 81 3.90 -13.14 -23.93
C ARG A 81 3.77 -12.12 -22.83
N VAL A 82 2.53 -11.86 -22.44
CA VAL A 82 2.24 -10.89 -21.36
C VAL A 82 1.50 -11.61 -20.25
N CYS A 83 2.03 -11.60 -19.05
CA CYS A 83 1.30 -12.00 -17.86
C CYS A 83 1.19 -10.84 -16.86
N VAL A 84 0.17 -10.88 -16.03
CA VAL A 84 0.02 -10.01 -14.87
C VAL A 84 0.03 -10.84 -13.59
N TYR A 85 0.66 -10.34 -12.53
CA TYR A 85 0.76 -11.08 -11.27
C TYR A 85 0.71 -10.15 -10.06
N GLY A 86 0.42 -10.71 -8.89
CA GLY A 86 0.35 -9.98 -7.62
C GLY A 86 -1.06 -9.87 -7.06
N LEU A 87 -1.22 -9.02 -6.02
CA LEU A 87 -2.43 -8.97 -5.20
C LEU A 87 -3.69 -8.59 -6.00
N TYR A 88 -3.62 -7.56 -6.85
CA TYR A 88 -4.78 -7.07 -7.60
C TYR A 88 -5.01 -7.77 -8.94
N ALA A 89 -4.08 -8.59 -9.40
CA ALA A 89 -4.21 -9.29 -10.67
C ALA A 89 -5.47 -10.19 -10.72
N PRO A 90 -5.73 -11.11 -9.76
CA PRO A 90 -6.88 -12.01 -9.83
C PRO A 90 -8.24 -11.31 -9.67
N MET A 91 -8.28 -10.15 -9.02
CA MET A 91 -9.52 -9.35 -8.89
C MET A 91 -9.95 -8.71 -10.22
N ASN A 92 -9.05 -8.62 -11.19
CA ASN A 92 -9.27 -7.99 -12.49
C ASN A 92 -9.05 -8.97 -13.66
N THR A 93 -9.24 -10.27 -13.43
CA THR A 93 -8.98 -11.35 -14.40
C THR A 93 -9.70 -11.12 -15.72
N GLU A 94 -11.00 -10.82 -15.71
CA GLU A 94 -11.80 -10.61 -16.93
C GLU A 94 -11.31 -9.40 -17.74
N LEU A 95 -10.94 -8.32 -17.05
CA LEU A 95 -10.36 -7.14 -17.69
C LEU A 95 -9.06 -7.49 -18.41
N PHE A 96 -8.12 -8.14 -17.72
CA PHE A 96 -6.82 -8.48 -18.30
C PHE A 96 -6.96 -9.51 -19.44
N GLN A 97 -7.89 -10.44 -19.33
CA GLN A 97 -8.22 -11.35 -20.42
C GLN A 97 -8.76 -10.60 -21.65
N ALA A 98 -9.68 -9.65 -21.45
CA ALA A 98 -10.21 -8.83 -22.53
C ALA A 98 -9.14 -7.93 -23.18
N GLN A 99 -8.14 -7.51 -22.41
CA GLN A 99 -6.94 -6.82 -22.90
C GLN A 99 -5.94 -7.74 -23.58
N GLY A 100 -6.24 -9.04 -23.71
CA GLY A 100 -5.43 -10.04 -24.40
C GLY A 100 -4.17 -10.45 -23.62
N VAL A 101 -4.11 -10.29 -22.30
CA VAL A 101 -3.07 -10.84 -21.44
C VAL A 101 -3.13 -12.38 -21.51
N ASP A 102 -1.97 -13.05 -21.54
CA ASP A 102 -1.88 -14.50 -21.71
C ASP A 102 -2.08 -15.25 -20.39
N ALA A 103 -1.70 -14.64 -19.24
CA ALA A 103 -1.85 -15.25 -17.92
C ALA A 103 -2.09 -14.23 -16.80
N VAL A 104 -2.89 -14.64 -15.79
CA VAL A 104 -3.15 -13.91 -14.55
C VAL A 104 -2.75 -14.80 -13.37
N ILE A 105 -1.84 -14.31 -12.51
CA ILE A 105 -1.28 -15.08 -11.39
C ILE A 105 -1.44 -14.27 -10.10
N GLY A 106 -2.23 -14.78 -9.14
CA GLY A 106 -2.49 -14.14 -7.86
C GLY A 106 -1.96 -14.92 -6.66
N GLY A 107 -2.02 -14.29 -5.49
CA GLY A 107 -1.55 -14.86 -4.22
C GLY A 107 -0.03 -14.99 -4.16
N GLU A 108 0.46 -16.17 -3.80
CA GLU A 108 1.89 -16.54 -3.86
C GLU A 108 2.24 -16.91 -5.31
N PHE A 109 2.69 -15.94 -6.07
CA PHE A 109 2.76 -15.99 -7.53
C PHE A 109 4.01 -16.67 -8.10
N GLU A 110 5.02 -16.94 -7.30
CA GLU A 110 6.35 -17.39 -7.70
C GLU A 110 6.32 -18.71 -8.47
N ASN A 111 5.65 -19.74 -7.91
CA ASN A 111 5.50 -21.02 -8.58
C ASN A 111 4.72 -20.87 -9.90
N GLY A 112 3.72 -19.98 -9.94
CA GLY A 112 2.96 -19.67 -11.15
C GLY A 112 3.83 -19.08 -12.26
N LEU A 113 4.76 -18.16 -11.90
CA LEU A 113 5.71 -17.59 -12.85
C LEU A 113 6.70 -18.64 -13.36
N LEU A 114 7.22 -19.51 -12.50
CA LEU A 114 8.10 -20.62 -12.89
C LEU A 114 7.43 -21.59 -13.85
N GLU A 115 6.19 -21.97 -13.56
CA GLU A 115 5.41 -22.87 -14.44
C GLU A 115 5.09 -22.23 -15.78
N LEU A 116 4.77 -20.92 -15.81
CA LEU A 116 4.56 -20.19 -17.04
C LEU A 116 5.83 -20.20 -17.90
N VAL A 117 6.98 -19.87 -17.31
CA VAL A 117 8.28 -19.90 -17.99
C VAL A 117 8.62 -21.30 -18.51
N ALA A 118 8.39 -22.35 -17.70
CA ALA A 118 8.59 -23.74 -18.12
C ALA A 118 7.70 -24.09 -19.33
N THR A 119 6.43 -23.70 -19.29
CA THR A 119 5.46 -23.94 -20.38
C THR A 119 5.92 -23.24 -21.68
N LEU A 120 6.32 -21.97 -21.57
CA LEU A 120 6.77 -21.18 -22.74
C LEU A 120 8.06 -21.72 -23.36
N ARG A 121 8.93 -22.36 -22.60
CA ARG A 121 10.16 -22.99 -23.12
C ARG A 121 9.92 -24.27 -23.90
N HIS A 122 8.81 -24.96 -23.61
CA HIS A 122 8.53 -26.30 -24.19
C HIS A 122 7.42 -26.31 -25.26
N SER A 123 6.82 -25.15 -25.55
CA SER A 123 5.71 -25.04 -26.51
C SER A 123 5.90 -23.90 -27.48
N ASP A 124 5.93 -24.21 -28.78
CA ASP A 124 5.92 -23.23 -29.85
C ASP A 124 4.51 -22.61 -30.06
N GLN A 125 3.47 -23.21 -29.46
CA GLN A 125 2.10 -22.71 -29.55
C GLN A 125 1.78 -21.77 -28.38
N PRO A 126 1.02 -20.69 -28.63
CA PRO A 126 0.54 -19.84 -27.55
C PRO A 126 -0.26 -20.68 -26.55
N PRO A 127 0.08 -20.64 -25.24
CA PRO A 127 -0.76 -21.25 -24.24
C PRO A 127 -2.15 -20.60 -24.29
N ALA A 128 -3.19 -21.40 -24.05
CA ALA A 128 -4.51 -20.86 -23.76
C ALA A 128 -4.42 -19.93 -22.55
N PHE A 129 -5.29 -18.89 -22.49
CA PHE A 129 -5.38 -18.01 -21.33
C PHE A 129 -5.47 -18.83 -20.04
N THR A 130 -4.66 -18.47 -19.04
CA THR A 130 -4.67 -19.10 -17.73
C THR A 130 -4.87 -18.08 -16.62
N SER A 131 -5.65 -18.45 -15.61
CA SER A 131 -5.81 -17.66 -14.38
C SER A 131 -5.68 -18.57 -13.16
N SER A 132 -4.86 -18.18 -12.21
CA SER A 132 -4.67 -18.93 -10.97
C SER A 132 -4.44 -18.00 -9.79
N THR A 133 -4.99 -18.36 -8.62
CA THR A 133 -4.65 -17.72 -7.33
C THR A 133 -4.10 -18.83 -6.43
N ARG A 134 -2.84 -18.70 -6.06
CA ARG A 134 -2.12 -19.72 -5.30
C ARG A 134 -1.95 -19.26 -3.85
N LEU A 135 -2.19 -20.17 -2.93
CA LEU A 135 -2.02 -19.98 -1.49
C LEU A 135 -1.25 -21.16 -0.90
N GLU A 136 -0.21 -21.55 -1.58
CA GLU A 136 0.70 -22.61 -1.18
C GLU A 136 2.00 -22.03 -0.62
N LYS A 137 2.63 -22.79 0.26
CA LYS A 137 3.93 -22.39 0.79
C LYS A 137 5.00 -22.47 -0.31
N ILE A 138 5.74 -21.40 -0.51
CA ILE A 138 6.82 -21.31 -1.49
C ILE A 138 8.19 -21.29 -0.81
N PRO A 139 9.27 -21.69 -1.48
CA PRO A 139 10.63 -21.44 -1.04
C PRO A 139 11.00 -19.98 -1.38
N PHE A 140 10.95 -19.08 -0.40
CA PHE A 140 11.42 -17.72 -0.57
C PHE A 140 12.93 -17.68 -0.82
N VAL A 141 13.36 -16.81 -1.73
CA VAL A 141 14.76 -16.58 -2.06
C VAL A 141 15.16 -15.14 -1.69
N VAL A 142 16.46 -14.92 -1.47
CA VAL A 142 16.97 -13.57 -1.23
C VAL A 142 16.80 -12.73 -2.49
N PRO A 143 16.06 -11.61 -2.43
CA PRO A 143 15.79 -10.76 -3.58
C PRO A 143 17.04 -10.33 -4.35
N ASP A 144 16.94 -10.26 -5.67
CA ASP A 144 17.96 -9.65 -6.53
C ASP A 144 17.49 -8.24 -6.94
N ARG A 145 18.18 -7.24 -6.40
CA ARG A 145 17.90 -5.82 -6.62
C ARG A 145 18.85 -5.19 -7.65
N SER A 146 19.76 -5.97 -8.21
CA SER A 146 20.81 -5.46 -9.12
C SER A 146 20.27 -4.85 -10.41
N GLY A 147 19.11 -5.32 -10.88
CA GLY A 147 18.41 -4.81 -12.05
C GLY A 147 17.47 -3.62 -11.77
N LEU A 148 17.37 -3.16 -10.53
CA LEU A 148 16.49 -2.05 -10.13
C LEU A 148 17.25 -0.72 -10.04
N PRO A 149 16.59 0.43 -10.26
CA PRO A 149 17.16 1.74 -9.97
C PRO A 149 17.70 1.85 -8.54
N ALA A 150 18.71 2.72 -8.35
CA ALA A 150 19.31 2.93 -7.03
C ALA A 150 18.29 3.43 -6.00
N LEU A 151 18.44 3.03 -4.73
CA LEU A 151 17.53 3.40 -3.62
C LEU A 151 17.30 4.92 -3.49
N THR A 152 18.29 5.73 -3.87
CA THR A 152 18.20 7.20 -3.85
C THR A 152 17.21 7.80 -4.88
N LYS A 153 16.66 6.98 -5.77
CA LYS A 153 15.64 7.38 -6.74
C LYS A 153 14.21 7.18 -6.22
N TYR A 154 14.08 6.51 -5.10
CA TYR A 154 12.80 6.20 -4.46
C TYR A 154 12.47 7.17 -3.32
N ALA A 155 11.32 6.97 -2.69
CA ALA A 155 10.90 7.77 -1.55
C ALA A 155 11.94 7.73 -0.43
N SER A 156 12.16 8.87 0.20
CA SER A 156 13.04 9.04 1.35
C SER A 156 12.25 9.19 2.64
N LEU A 157 12.88 8.87 3.76
CA LEU A 157 12.38 9.25 5.08
C LEU A 157 12.74 10.72 5.34
N ILE A 158 11.76 11.51 5.75
CA ILE A 158 11.93 12.90 6.18
C ILE A 158 11.74 12.94 7.69
N LEU A 159 12.78 13.35 8.41
CA LEU A 159 12.74 13.53 9.87
C LEU A 159 12.18 14.90 10.25
N PRO A 160 11.73 15.08 11.51
CA PRO A 160 11.16 16.36 11.98
C PRO A 160 12.11 17.57 11.87
N ASP A 161 13.41 17.34 11.93
CA ASP A 161 14.46 18.36 11.76
C ASP A 161 14.79 18.67 10.29
N GLY A 162 14.14 17.97 9.35
CA GLY A 162 14.38 18.10 7.91
C GLY A 162 15.48 17.20 7.36
N GLU A 163 16.17 16.38 8.20
CA GLU A 163 17.09 15.37 7.70
C GLU A 163 16.36 14.38 6.81
N SER A 164 16.96 14.00 5.68
CA SER A 164 16.45 12.99 4.77
C SER A 164 17.33 11.74 4.79
N ARG A 165 16.71 10.55 4.83
CA ARG A 165 17.39 9.26 4.82
C ARG A 165 16.93 8.40 3.64
N THR A 166 17.89 7.72 3.02
CA THR A 166 17.60 6.69 2.02
C THR A 166 16.89 5.51 2.66
N VAL A 167 15.78 5.08 2.04
CA VAL A 167 14.92 4.01 2.55
C VAL A 167 15.13 2.73 1.76
N GLY A 168 15.34 1.62 2.47
CA GLY A 168 15.20 0.28 1.95
C GLY A 168 13.79 -0.25 2.22
N PHE A 169 13.36 -1.24 1.44
CA PHE A 169 12.05 -1.86 1.58
C PHE A 169 12.18 -3.38 1.72
N ALA A 170 11.55 -3.97 2.73
CA ALA A 170 11.56 -5.41 2.97
C ALA A 170 10.18 -5.91 3.39
N GLU A 171 9.86 -7.15 3.05
CA GLU A 171 8.68 -7.86 3.55
C GLU A 171 9.12 -8.96 4.52
N THR A 172 8.38 -9.17 5.61
CA THR A 172 8.59 -10.27 6.56
C THR A 172 7.47 -11.29 6.49
N THR A 173 6.28 -10.85 6.07
CA THR A 173 5.12 -11.69 5.80
C THR A 173 4.33 -11.15 4.62
N ARG A 174 3.61 -12.04 3.92
CA ARG A 174 2.62 -11.71 2.90
C ARG A 174 1.24 -12.19 3.31
N GLY A 175 0.21 -11.45 2.90
CA GLY A 175 -1.16 -11.73 3.31
C GLY A 175 -1.46 -11.27 4.73
N CYS A 176 -2.66 -11.57 5.23
CA CYS A 176 -3.12 -11.13 6.55
C CYS A 176 -4.11 -12.12 7.13
N LYS A 177 -4.03 -12.36 8.44
CA LYS A 177 -4.93 -13.28 9.14
C LYS A 177 -6.33 -12.73 9.41
N TYR A 178 -6.54 -11.43 9.21
CA TYR A 178 -7.78 -10.72 9.48
C TYR A 178 -8.72 -10.65 8.28
N PHE A 179 -9.99 -10.35 8.54
CA PHE A 179 -11.07 -10.32 7.56
C PHE A 179 -11.73 -8.94 7.44
N CYS A 180 -10.97 -7.86 7.60
CA CYS A 180 -11.49 -6.50 7.43
C CYS A 180 -12.19 -6.38 6.08
N ARG A 181 -13.49 -6.00 6.07
CA ARG A 181 -14.38 -6.18 4.90
C ARG A 181 -14.01 -5.31 3.70
N HIS A 182 -13.40 -4.16 3.90
CA HIS A 182 -12.95 -3.26 2.83
C HIS A 182 -11.57 -3.64 2.26
N CYS A 183 -10.80 -4.50 2.97
CA CYS A 183 -9.40 -4.75 2.65
C CYS A 183 -9.25 -5.65 1.41
N PRO A 184 -8.47 -5.26 0.39
CA PRO A 184 -8.25 -6.03 -0.83
C PRO A 184 -7.44 -7.31 -0.62
N VAL A 185 -6.74 -7.46 0.51
CA VAL A 185 -5.98 -8.67 0.84
C VAL A 185 -6.92 -9.84 1.11
N VAL A 186 -8.09 -9.57 1.68
CA VAL A 186 -9.04 -10.61 2.15
C VAL A 186 -9.58 -11.49 1.02
N PRO A 187 -10.06 -10.98 -0.11
CA PRO A 187 -10.55 -11.82 -1.22
C PRO A 187 -9.50 -12.77 -1.78
N VAL A 188 -8.23 -12.37 -1.73
CA VAL A 188 -7.11 -13.13 -2.30
C VAL A 188 -6.55 -14.12 -1.29
N TYR A 189 -6.16 -13.64 -0.09
CA TYR A 189 -5.48 -14.47 0.92
C TYR A 189 -6.42 -15.21 1.88
N LYS A 190 -7.69 -14.82 2.00
CA LYS A 190 -8.74 -15.53 2.76
C LYS A 190 -8.32 -15.85 4.20
N GLY A 191 -7.71 -14.87 4.90
CA GLY A 191 -7.24 -15.03 6.26
C GLY A 191 -5.93 -15.83 6.42
N ARG A 192 -5.22 -16.10 5.31
CA ARG A 192 -3.90 -16.74 5.34
C ARG A 192 -2.81 -15.69 5.28
N PHE A 193 -1.66 -16.01 5.86
CA PHE A 193 -0.43 -15.27 5.67
C PHE A 193 0.75 -16.23 5.58
N PHE A 194 1.81 -15.81 4.91
CA PHE A 194 3.01 -16.59 4.67
C PHE A 194 4.21 -15.85 5.26
N VAL A 195 5.04 -16.59 5.98
CA VAL A 195 6.21 -16.04 6.67
C VAL A 195 7.44 -16.20 5.78
N ILE A 196 8.10 -15.10 5.47
CA ILE A 196 9.39 -15.11 4.79
C ILE A 196 10.47 -15.47 5.82
N PRO A 197 11.32 -16.47 5.56
CA PRO A 197 12.36 -16.87 6.52
C PRO A 197 13.24 -15.72 6.96
N ALA A 198 13.55 -15.63 8.26
CA ALA A 198 14.28 -14.50 8.83
C ALA A 198 15.69 -14.32 8.25
N ASP A 199 16.33 -15.40 7.82
CA ASP A 199 17.62 -15.38 7.14
C ASP A 199 17.52 -14.74 5.74
N VAL A 200 16.45 -15.01 5.01
CA VAL A 200 16.17 -14.37 3.71
C VAL A 200 15.94 -12.87 3.89
N VAL A 201 15.07 -12.48 4.84
CA VAL A 201 14.78 -11.06 5.15
C VAL A 201 16.05 -10.33 5.57
N ASN A 202 16.81 -10.91 6.50
CA ASN A 202 18.04 -10.30 6.99
C ASN A 202 19.07 -10.14 5.87
N ALA A 203 19.23 -11.15 4.99
CA ALA A 203 20.17 -11.08 3.87
C ALA A 203 19.78 -10.00 2.84
N ASP A 204 18.47 -9.79 2.60
CA ASP A 204 17.98 -8.71 1.75
C ASP A 204 18.24 -7.32 2.39
N ILE A 205 17.97 -7.17 3.69
CA ILE A 205 18.24 -5.93 4.43
C ILE A 205 19.74 -5.59 4.40
N GLU A 206 20.62 -6.56 4.60
CA GLU A 206 22.09 -6.35 4.52
C GLU A 206 22.52 -5.79 3.16
N LYS A 207 21.98 -6.32 2.06
CA LYS A 207 22.25 -5.82 0.70
C LYS A 207 21.80 -4.36 0.55
N GLN A 208 20.64 -4.02 1.08
CA GLN A 208 20.09 -2.66 1.00
C GLN A 208 20.90 -1.67 1.87
N ILE A 209 21.34 -2.07 3.06
CA ILE A 209 22.24 -1.26 3.91
C ILE A 209 23.57 -1.04 3.19
N ALA A 210 24.12 -2.07 2.56
CA ALA A 210 25.35 -1.96 1.75
C ALA A 210 25.15 -1.03 0.54
N ALA A 211 23.93 -0.96 -0.02
CA ALA A 211 23.54 -0.03 -1.09
C ALA A 211 23.20 1.39 -0.58
N GLY A 212 23.34 1.67 0.71
CA GLY A 212 23.22 3.00 1.31
C GLY A 212 21.91 3.27 2.06
N ALA A 213 21.05 2.27 2.28
CA ALA A 213 19.86 2.44 3.12
C ALA A 213 20.26 2.83 4.56
N ARG A 214 19.54 3.80 5.11
CA ARG A 214 19.65 4.27 6.50
C ARG A 214 18.36 4.07 7.28
N HIS A 215 17.34 3.66 6.60
CA HIS A 215 16.03 3.33 7.16
C HIS A 215 15.46 2.15 6.39
N ILE A 216 14.73 1.25 7.07
CA ILE A 216 14.03 0.11 6.46
C ILE A 216 12.54 0.28 6.70
N SER A 217 11.76 0.35 5.62
CA SER A 217 10.30 0.31 5.68
C SER A 217 9.83 -1.14 5.49
N PHE A 218 9.13 -1.71 6.48
CA PHE A 218 8.55 -3.05 6.36
C PHE A 218 7.19 -2.97 5.68
N GLY A 219 7.06 -3.70 4.56
CA GLY A 219 5.89 -3.66 3.66
C GLY A 219 4.77 -4.62 3.99
N ASP A 220 4.85 -5.31 5.11
CA ASP A 220 3.82 -6.25 5.56
C ASP A 220 2.46 -5.57 5.66
N PRO A 221 1.35 -6.22 5.25
CA PRO A 221 0.00 -5.71 5.49
C PRO A 221 -0.30 -5.53 6.98
N ASP A 222 0.35 -6.33 7.84
CA ASP A 222 0.38 -6.22 9.28
C ASP A 222 1.65 -6.91 9.81
N PHE A 223 2.60 -6.12 10.28
CA PHE A 223 3.90 -6.61 10.75
C PHE A 223 3.77 -7.59 11.94
N PHE A 224 2.69 -7.44 12.71
CA PHE A 224 2.36 -8.34 13.83
C PHE A 224 1.41 -9.49 13.44
N ASN A 225 1.31 -9.85 12.15
CA ASN A 225 0.77 -11.17 11.78
C ASN A 225 1.46 -12.30 12.57
N GLY A 226 2.78 -12.16 12.79
CA GLY A 226 3.59 -13.04 13.62
C GLY A 226 4.53 -12.27 14.55
N PRO A 227 4.09 -11.79 15.75
CA PRO A 227 4.89 -10.91 16.61
C PRO A 227 6.28 -11.46 16.95
N GLY A 228 6.39 -12.74 17.28
CA GLY A 228 7.67 -13.39 17.60
C GLY A 228 8.63 -13.47 16.40
N HIS A 229 8.11 -13.52 15.17
CA HIS A 229 8.91 -13.46 13.95
C HIS A 229 9.39 -12.02 13.70
N ALA A 230 8.51 -11.05 13.78
CA ALA A 230 8.81 -9.62 13.64
C ALA A 230 9.92 -9.20 14.61
N LEU A 231 9.75 -9.50 15.90
CA LEU A 231 10.76 -9.19 16.93
C LEU A 231 12.12 -9.85 16.67
N ARG A 232 12.14 -11.07 16.16
CA ARG A 232 13.41 -11.75 15.82
C ARG A 232 14.18 -10.98 14.75
N ILE A 233 13.48 -10.46 13.74
CA ILE A 233 14.07 -9.69 12.64
C ILE A 233 14.63 -8.35 13.15
N VAL A 234 13.82 -7.56 13.87
CA VAL A 234 14.25 -6.23 14.32
C VAL A 234 15.31 -6.28 15.40
N ARG A 235 15.31 -7.31 16.26
CA ARG A 235 16.42 -7.59 17.20
C ARG A 235 17.72 -7.89 16.46
N ALA A 236 17.65 -8.72 15.42
CA ALA A 236 18.83 -9.06 14.63
C ALA A 236 19.35 -7.86 13.83
N LEU A 237 18.45 -7.03 13.29
CA LEU A 237 18.79 -5.77 12.62
C LEU A 237 19.48 -4.82 13.60
N HIS A 238 18.89 -4.53 14.75
CA HIS A 238 19.43 -3.60 15.73
C HIS A 238 20.77 -4.07 16.32
N ALA A 239 20.91 -5.37 16.57
CA ALA A 239 22.17 -5.91 17.10
C ALA A 239 23.36 -5.75 16.13
N ARG A 240 23.13 -5.77 14.83
CA ARG A 240 24.17 -5.61 13.79
C ARG A 240 24.33 -4.17 13.33
N HIS A 241 23.24 -3.43 13.30
CA HIS A 241 23.16 -2.07 12.76
C HIS A 241 22.34 -1.18 13.69
N PRO A 242 22.85 -0.78 14.86
CA PRO A 242 22.10 -0.02 15.87
C PRO A 242 21.66 1.38 15.37
N ASP A 243 22.32 1.93 14.35
CA ASP A 243 22.02 3.24 13.77
C ASP A 243 20.95 3.17 12.66
N ILE A 244 20.58 1.96 12.21
CA ILE A 244 19.50 1.80 11.24
C ILE A 244 18.16 1.91 11.94
N THR A 245 17.32 2.80 11.42
CA THR A 245 15.95 2.97 11.88
C THR A 245 14.96 2.24 10.96
N TRP A 246 13.72 2.09 11.41
CA TRP A 246 12.71 1.40 10.62
C TRP A 246 11.28 1.83 10.97
N ASP A 247 10.35 1.52 10.09
CA ASP A 247 8.90 1.65 10.27
C ASP A 247 8.17 0.37 9.84
N ALA A 248 6.93 0.22 10.29
CA ALA A 248 6.05 -0.87 9.88
C ALA A 248 4.58 -0.51 10.00
N THR A 249 3.73 -1.25 9.29
CA THR A 249 2.27 -1.21 9.49
C THR A 249 1.87 -2.20 10.59
N ILE A 250 1.18 -1.72 11.62
CA ILE A 250 0.67 -2.56 12.72
C ILE A 250 -0.78 -2.16 13.04
N LYS A 251 -1.66 -3.15 13.14
CA LYS A 251 -3.06 -2.93 13.55
C LYS A 251 -3.17 -2.40 14.98
N ILE A 252 -4.17 -1.55 15.22
CA ILE A 252 -4.52 -1.04 16.57
C ILE A 252 -4.67 -2.19 17.57
N GLU A 253 -5.44 -3.23 17.23
CA GLU A 253 -5.63 -4.42 18.06
C GLU A 253 -4.31 -5.04 18.53
N HIS A 254 -3.30 -5.10 17.66
CA HIS A 254 -1.99 -5.63 18.03
C HIS A 254 -1.20 -4.67 18.94
N ILE A 255 -1.29 -3.36 18.71
CA ILE A 255 -0.62 -2.37 19.56
C ILE A 255 -1.14 -2.49 21.00
N VAL A 256 -2.46 -2.62 21.15
CA VAL A 256 -3.11 -2.73 22.48
C VAL A 256 -2.81 -4.07 23.14
N ASN A 257 -2.81 -5.17 22.37
CA ASN A 257 -2.63 -6.53 22.92
C ASN A 257 -1.18 -6.89 23.22
N TYR A 258 -0.20 -6.16 22.66
CA TYR A 258 1.24 -6.46 22.81
C TYR A 258 2.05 -5.24 23.31
N PRO A 259 1.69 -4.63 24.47
CA PRO A 259 2.31 -3.38 24.92
C PRO A 259 3.79 -3.51 25.29
N ASP A 260 4.25 -4.70 25.70
CA ASP A 260 5.67 -4.95 26.01
C ASP A 260 6.49 -5.02 24.73
N GLU A 261 5.96 -5.68 23.71
CA GLU A 261 6.54 -5.77 22.39
C GLU A 261 6.63 -4.39 21.74
N ILE A 262 5.60 -3.55 21.85
CA ILE A 262 5.64 -2.17 21.35
C ILE A 262 6.76 -1.36 22.01
N ARG A 263 6.96 -1.49 23.33
CA ARG A 263 8.10 -0.85 24.01
C ARG A 263 9.45 -1.36 23.49
N GLU A 264 9.51 -2.63 23.13
CA GLU A 264 10.72 -3.20 22.52
C GLU A 264 10.98 -2.67 21.12
N LEU A 265 9.93 -2.48 20.30
CA LEU A 265 10.08 -1.87 18.97
C LEU A 265 10.77 -0.49 19.05
N GLY A 266 10.37 0.36 20.00
CA GLY A 266 11.03 1.66 20.22
C GLY A 266 12.53 1.52 20.55
N ARG A 267 12.90 0.51 21.34
CA ARG A 267 14.32 0.24 21.71
C ARG A 267 15.14 -0.31 20.55
N THR A 268 14.51 -0.89 19.54
CA THR A 268 15.16 -1.48 18.36
C THR A 268 15.17 -0.58 17.13
N GLY A 269 14.81 0.71 17.28
CA GLY A 269 14.94 1.71 16.23
C GLY A 269 13.67 1.95 15.42
N CYS A 270 12.48 1.51 15.89
CA CYS A 270 11.20 1.90 15.28
C CYS A 270 10.97 3.41 15.46
N LEU A 271 10.86 4.15 14.37
CA LEU A 271 10.59 5.59 14.43
C LEU A 271 9.10 5.89 14.43
N PHE A 272 8.35 5.19 13.60
CA PHE A 272 6.89 5.35 13.53
C PHE A 272 6.21 4.06 13.15
N ILE A 273 4.95 3.96 13.52
CA ILE A 273 4.05 2.89 13.12
C ILE A 273 2.93 3.50 12.28
N LEU A 274 2.78 3.00 11.04
CA LEU A 274 1.59 3.25 10.24
C LEU A 274 0.46 2.35 10.76
N THR A 275 -0.73 2.91 10.99
CA THR A 275 -1.87 2.12 11.46
C THR A 275 -3.17 2.52 10.79
N ALA A 276 -3.85 1.53 10.25
CA ALA A 276 -5.14 1.69 9.59
C ALA A 276 -6.27 1.77 10.64
N VAL A 277 -6.51 2.98 11.16
CA VAL A 277 -7.60 3.28 12.10
C VAL A 277 -8.95 3.23 11.39
N GLU A 278 -9.03 3.77 10.19
CA GLU A 278 -10.15 3.93 9.26
C GLU A 278 -11.22 4.91 9.74
N SER A 279 -11.65 4.84 11.00
CA SER A 279 -12.69 5.70 11.55
C SER A 279 -12.54 5.87 13.08
N VAL A 280 -13.20 6.89 13.62
CA VAL A 280 -13.40 7.09 15.07
C VAL A 280 -14.84 6.78 15.50
N ASP A 281 -15.66 6.26 14.59
CA ASP A 281 -17.02 5.80 14.85
C ASP A 281 -17.05 4.28 15.02
N ASP A 282 -17.42 3.82 16.22
CA ASP A 282 -17.41 2.39 16.56
C ASP A 282 -18.42 1.58 15.73
N THR A 283 -19.53 2.19 15.28
CA THR A 283 -20.49 1.54 14.40
C THR A 283 -19.87 1.25 13.04
N LEU A 284 -19.14 2.23 12.50
CA LEU A 284 -18.43 2.06 11.24
C LEU A 284 -17.26 1.09 11.37
N LEU A 285 -16.51 1.13 12.49
CA LEU A 285 -15.44 0.17 12.77
C LEU A 285 -15.96 -1.27 12.84
N ALA A 286 -17.12 -1.48 13.49
CA ALA A 286 -17.79 -2.78 13.53
C ALA A 286 -18.30 -3.21 12.14
N LEU A 287 -18.84 -2.28 11.35
CA LEU A 287 -19.26 -2.53 9.98
C LEU A 287 -18.08 -2.98 9.10
N LEU A 288 -16.92 -2.35 9.26
CA LEU A 288 -15.69 -2.68 8.53
C LEU A 288 -14.98 -3.94 9.07
N ASP A 289 -15.43 -4.50 10.19
CA ASP A 289 -14.81 -5.64 10.90
C ASP A 289 -13.34 -5.37 11.27
N LYS A 290 -13.09 -4.18 11.87
CA LYS A 290 -11.73 -3.72 12.19
C LYS A 290 -11.12 -4.39 13.42
N GLY A 291 -11.96 -4.89 14.34
CA GLY A 291 -11.52 -5.55 15.59
C GLY A 291 -10.96 -4.59 16.64
N HIS A 292 -11.23 -3.29 16.52
CA HIS A 292 -10.87 -2.27 17.53
C HIS A 292 -11.94 -1.18 17.61
N THR A 293 -11.91 -0.41 18.69
CA THR A 293 -12.78 0.73 18.97
C THR A 293 -11.99 2.04 18.92
N ARG A 294 -12.71 3.17 19.01
CA ARG A 294 -12.10 4.50 19.21
C ARG A 294 -11.23 4.54 20.48
N ASP A 295 -11.70 3.94 21.58
CA ASP A 295 -10.93 3.91 22.82
C ASP A 295 -9.64 3.08 22.68
N ASP A 296 -9.66 1.99 21.92
CA ASP A 296 -8.46 1.23 21.58
C ASP A 296 -7.45 2.07 20.77
N PHE A 297 -7.92 2.91 19.85
CA PHE A 297 -7.06 3.84 19.12
C PHE A 297 -6.38 4.86 20.06
N ILE A 298 -7.13 5.45 21.00
CA ILE A 298 -6.58 6.38 21.99
C ILE A 298 -5.54 5.67 22.87
N ASN A 299 -5.82 4.43 23.30
CA ASN A 299 -4.89 3.63 24.07
C ASN A 299 -3.63 3.27 23.28
N ALA A 300 -3.78 2.86 22.03
CA ALA A 300 -2.65 2.58 21.14
C ALA A 300 -1.74 3.81 20.96
N LEU A 301 -2.32 5.00 20.80
CA LEU A 301 -1.59 6.26 20.72
C LEU A 301 -0.79 6.53 22.01
N ALA A 302 -1.39 6.28 23.17
CA ALA A 302 -0.68 6.43 24.45
C ALA A 302 0.48 5.45 24.59
N LEU A 303 0.29 4.18 24.21
CA LEU A 303 1.31 3.13 24.25
C LEU A 303 2.51 3.44 23.33
N THR A 304 2.24 3.86 22.09
CA THR A 304 3.29 4.19 21.13
C THR A 304 4.08 5.44 21.57
N ARG A 305 3.40 6.48 22.05
CA ARG A 305 4.05 7.67 22.64
C ARG A 305 4.95 7.31 23.82
N ALA A 306 4.48 6.44 24.71
CA ALA A 306 5.27 5.97 25.85
C ALA A 306 6.49 5.15 25.42
N ALA A 307 6.45 4.51 24.26
CA ALA A 307 7.56 3.79 23.65
C ALA A 307 8.51 4.69 22.83
N GLY A 308 8.22 5.98 22.70
CA GLY A 308 8.98 6.91 21.86
C GLY A 308 8.76 6.70 20.35
N ILE A 309 7.66 6.06 19.97
CA ILE A 309 7.29 5.75 18.59
C ILE A 309 6.18 6.72 18.16
N ALA A 310 6.34 7.37 17.00
CA ALA A 310 5.27 8.16 16.41
C ALA A 310 4.19 7.23 15.83
N LEU A 311 2.91 7.58 16.02
CA LEU A 311 1.81 6.88 15.37
C LEU A 311 1.36 7.70 14.16
N ALA A 312 1.36 7.08 12.97
CA ALA A 312 0.88 7.64 11.71
C ALA A 312 -0.46 6.97 11.35
N PRO A 313 -1.61 7.51 11.82
CA PRO A 313 -2.90 6.90 11.55
C PRO A 313 -3.38 7.20 10.14
N THR A 314 -4.02 6.20 9.52
CA THR A 314 -4.72 6.35 8.24
C THR A 314 -6.22 6.18 8.42
N PHE A 315 -6.99 6.88 7.57
CA PHE A 315 -8.45 6.92 7.66
C PHE A 315 -9.09 6.71 6.28
N VAL A 316 -10.24 6.07 6.27
CA VAL A 316 -11.18 6.13 5.15
C VAL A 316 -12.28 7.12 5.53
N ALA A 317 -11.98 8.41 5.33
CA ALA A 317 -12.80 9.52 5.83
C ALA A 317 -14.20 9.57 5.23
N PHE A 318 -14.36 9.09 3.98
CA PHE A 318 -15.64 9.07 3.27
C PHE A 318 -16.01 7.65 2.87
N THR A 319 -17.12 7.19 3.41
CA THR A 319 -17.79 5.92 3.09
C THR A 319 -19.26 6.14 2.84
N PRO A 320 -20.01 5.19 2.27
CA PRO A 320 -21.48 5.31 2.13
C PRO A 320 -22.23 5.54 3.45
N TRP A 321 -21.58 5.27 4.58
CA TRP A 321 -22.17 5.32 5.93
C TRP A 321 -21.64 6.49 6.78
N THR A 322 -20.62 7.22 6.32
CA THR A 322 -20.02 8.34 7.09
C THR A 322 -20.90 9.58 7.02
N SER A 323 -21.56 9.97 8.11
CA SER A 323 -22.32 11.22 8.17
C SER A 323 -21.42 12.45 8.35
N LEU A 324 -21.99 13.66 8.10
CA LEU A 324 -21.29 14.93 8.41
C LEU A 324 -20.86 14.99 9.89
N GLN A 325 -21.66 14.46 10.81
CA GLN A 325 -21.31 14.44 12.22
C GLN A 325 -20.12 13.51 12.50
N HIS A 326 -20.05 12.34 11.86
CA HIS A 326 -18.90 11.43 11.99
C HIS A 326 -17.63 12.03 11.43
N TYR A 327 -17.72 12.75 10.29
CA TYR A 327 -16.58 13.44 9.71
C TYR A 327 -16.07 14.59 10.61
N LEU A 328 -16.97 15.38 11.19
CA LEU A 328 -16.63 16.42 12.17
C LEU A 328 -15.98 15.81 13.44
N ALA A 329 -16.49 14.67 13.92
CA ALA A 329 -15.91 13.97 15.06
C ALA A 329 -14.48 13.46 14.75
N LEU A 330 -14.25 12.94 13.54
CA LEU A 330 -12.91 12.56 13.08
C LEU A 330 -11.94 13.75 13.12
N LEU A 331 -12.35 14.90 12.58
CA LEU A 331 -11.51 16.10 12.61
C LEU A 331 -11.27 16.60 14.04
N ALA A 332 -12.27 16.53 14.92
CA ALA A 332 -12.12 16.89 16.32
C ALA A 332 -11.11 15.96 17.03
N ASP A 333 -11.20 14.66 16.84
CA ASP A 333 -10.25 13.72 17.41
C ASP A 333 -8.82 13.93 16.89
N ILE A 334 -8.63 14.21 15.60
CA ILE A 334 -7.31 14.54 15.03
C ILE A 334 -6.72 15.78 15.73
N LEU A 335 -7.56 16.78 16.00
CA LEU A 335 -7.13 18.01 16.68
C LEU A 335 -6.83 17.76 18.17
N ASP A 336 -7.78 17.15 18.90
CA ASP A 336 -7.70 16.95 20.35
C ASP A 336 -6.59 15.98 20.76
N LEU A 337 -6.31 15.00 19.91
CA LEU A 337 -5.23 14.03 20.09
C LEU A 337 -3.87 14.54 19.57
N HIS A 338 -3.78 15.79 19.09
CA HIS A 338 -2.58 16.38 18.53
C HIS A 338 -1.99 15.57 17.37
N LEU A 339 -2.81 15.17 16.42
CA LEU A 339 -2.41 14.32 15.28
C LEU A 339 -2.35 15.07 13.95
N VAL A 340 -2.57 16.38 13.90
CA VAL A 340 -2.62 17.16 12.66
C VAL A 340 -1.36 16.98 11.81
N GLU A 341 -0.17 16.96 12.42
CA GLU A 341 1.09 16.74 11.72
C GLU A 341 1.37 15.24 11.44
N ALA A 342 0.73 14.33 12.17
CA ALA A 342 0.88 12.88 11.99
C ALA A 342 -0.01 12.31 10.87
N VAL A 343 -1.14 12.96 10.59
CA VAL A 343 -2.09 12.55 9.54
C VAL A 343 -1.68 13.19 8.22
N ALA A 344 -1.40 12.38 7.19
CA ALA A 344 -1.16 12.91 5.86
C ALA A 344 -2.43 13.58 5.33
N PRO A 345 -2.36 14.79 4.70
CA PRO A 345 -3.56 15.53 4.28
C PRO A 345 -4.49 14.74 3.36
N VAL A 346 -3.95 13.88 2.50
CA VAL A 346 -4.73 13.00 1.63
C VAL A 346 -5.72 12.13 2.40
N GLN A 347 -5.39 11.72 3.64
CA GLN A 347 -6.25 10.90 4.49
C GLN A 347 -7.58 11.61 4.85
N LEU A 348 -7.60 12.94 4.83
CA LEU A 348 -8.80 13.73 5.08
C LEU A 348 -9.80 13.72 3.92
N SER A 349 -9.39 13.24 2.74
CA SER A 349 -10.20 13.22 1.52
C SER A 349 -10.46 11.80 0.98
N ILE A 350 -9.86 10.77 1.56
CA ILE A 350 -9.97 9.39 1.06
C ILE A 350 -11.43 8.94 1.04
N ARG A 351 -11.85 8.53 -0.16
CA ARG A 351 -13.13 7.90 -0.44
C ARG A 351 -12.95 6.39 -0.49
N LEU A 352 -13.85 5.63 0.13
CA LEU A 352 -13.78 4.16 0.14
C LEU A 352 -13.78 3.61 -1.29
N LEU A 353 -12.71 2.94 -1.67
CA LEU A 353 -12.64 2.13 -2.88
C LEU A 353 -13.23 0.75 -2.59
N VAL A 354 -14.13 0.29 -3.45
CA VAL A 354 -14.77 -1.02 -3.35
C VAL A 354 -14.34 -1.86 -4.57
N PRO A 355 -13.23 -2.60 -4.50
CA PRO A 355 -12.77 -3.42 -5.62
C PRO A 355 -13.63 -4.68 -5.80
N ALA A 356 -13.44 -5.38 -6.93
CA ALA A 356 -14.11 -6.65 -7.18
C ALA A 356 -13.79 -7.65 -6.06
N GLY A 357 -14.82 -8.38 -5.60
CA GLY A 357 -14.70 -9.38 -4.53
C GLY A 357 -14.55 -8.81 -3.12
N SER A 358 -14.67 -7.50 -2.94
CA SER A 358 -14.65 -6.86 -1.61
C SER A 358 -15.74 -7.44 -0.70
N HIS A 359 -15.38 -7.81 0.53
CA HIS A 359 -16.34 -8.33 1.51
C HIS A 359 -17.31 -7.25 2.03
N ILE A 360 -17.07 -5.96 1.73
CA ILE A 360 -18.02 -4.89 2.05
C ILE A 360 -19.35 -5.07 1.28
N LEU A 361 -19.33 -5.73 0.14
CA LEU A 361 -20.52 -6.06 -0.65
C LEU A 361 -21.46 -7.06 0.05
N ASN A 362 -20.98 -7.75 1.09
CA ASN A 362 -21.75 -8.69 1.89
C ASN A 362 -22.37 -8.07 3.14
N VAL A 363 -22.21 -6.75 3.33
CA VAL A 363 -22.84 -6.02 4.44
C VAL A 363 -24.31 -5.81 4.13
N ASP A 364 -25.19 -6.04 5.09
CA ASP A 364 -26.63 -5.88 4.95
C ASP A 364 -26.95 -4.45 4.48
N GLY A 365 -27.73 -4.33 3.38
CA GLY A 365 -28.11 -3.07 2.79
C GLY A 365 -27.02 -2.38 1.95
N SER A 366 -25.86 -3.00 1.75
CA SER A 366 -24.79 -2.47 0.89
C SER A 366 -25.24 -2.34 -0.57
N ASP A 367 -26.09 -3.25 -1.05
CA ASP A 367 -26.66 -3.28 -2.40
C ASP A 367 -27.53 -2.05 -2.72
N ALA A 368 -28.10 -1.40 -1.70
CA ALA A 368 -28.85 -0.14 -1.87
C ALA A 368 -27.92 1.08 -2.03
N LEU A 369 -26.66 0.98 -1.63
CA LEU A 369 -25.69 2.09 -1.58
C LEU A 369 -24.56 1.94 -2.61
N ILE A 370 -24.19 0.70 -2.93
CA ILE A 370 -23.04 0.38 -3.77
C ILE A 370 -23.54 -0.22 -5.08
N GLY A 371 -23.20 0.40 -6.20
CA GLY A 371 -23.61 -0.02 -7.54
C GLY A 371 -22.91 -1.30 -8.05
N PRO A 372 -23.30 -1.79 -9.23
CA PRO A 372 -22.61 -2.90 -9.90
C PRO A 372 -21.17 -2.52 -10.23
N PHE A 373 -20.32 -3.55 -10.46
CA PHE A 373 -18.92 -3.32 -10.86
C PHE A 373 -18.84 -2.51 -12.15
N ASP A 374 -18.02 -1.46 -12.12
CA ASP A 374 -17.73 -0.60 -13.27
C ASP A 374 -16.26 -0.80 -13.69
N PRO A 375 -16.01 -1.38 -14.87
CA PRO A 375 -14.65 -1.62 -15.35
C PRO A 375 -13.86 -0.35 -15.66
N THR A 376 -14.51 0.82 -15.78
CA THR A 376 -13.83 2.09 -16.06
C THR A 376 -13.12 2.65 -14.83
N ILE A 377 -13.65 2.36 -13.63
CA ILE A 377 -13.06 2.72 -12.34
C ILE A 377 -12.43 1.53 -11.64
N LEU A 378 -12.57 0.32 -12.19
CA LEU A 378 -12.11 -0.96 -11.61
C LEU A 378 -12.64 -1.20 -10.20
N GLY A 379 -13.90 -0.87 -9.98
CA GLY A 379 -14.54 -0.94 -8.68
C GLY A 379 -16.05 -0.81 -8.76
N HIS A 380 -16.67 -0.87 -7.61
CA HIS A 380 -18.11 -0.64 -7.46
C HIS A 380 -18.36 0.83 -7.09
N PRO A 381 -19.01 1.62 -7.96
CA PRO A 381 -19.33 3.01 -7.66
C PRO A 381 -20.36 3.11 -6.55
N TRP A 382 -20.28 4.16 -5.77
CA TRP A 382 -21.31 4.51 -4.80
C TRP A 382 -21.51 6.03 -4.71
N THR A 383 -22.68 6.45 -4.31
CA THR A 383 -23.01 7.83 -3.99
C THR A 383 -23.55 7.88 -2.57
N HIS A 384 -23.19 8.92 -1.83
CA HIS A 384 -23.65 9.05 -0.46
C HIS A 384 -25.14 9.42 -0.42
N PRO A 385 -25.96 8.84 0.50
CA PRO A 385 -27.39 9.22 0.64
C PRO A 385 -27.62 10.71 0.93
N ASP A 386 -26.69 11.35 1.63
CA ASP A 386 -26.64 12.81 1.80
C ASP A 386 -25.69 13.42 0.77
N PRO A 387 -26.20 14.16 -0.27
CA PRO A 387 -25.36 14.71 -1.33
C PRO A 387 -24.32 15.72 -0.84
N ARG A 388 -24.50 16.31 0.36
CA ARG A 388 -23.52 17.22 0.98
C ARG A 388 -22.20 16.52 1.27
N MET A 389 -22.24 15.20 1.56
CA MET A 389 -21.03 14.40 1.79
C MET A 389 -20.18 14.25 0.54
N ASP A 390 -20.81 13.98 -0.62
CA ASP A 390 -20.09 13.88 -1.89
C ASP A 390 -19.53 15.24 -2.35
N GLU A 391 -20.23 16.33 -2.07
CA GLU A 391 -19.76 17.69 -2.35
C GLU A 391 -18.60 18.08 -1.43
N LEU A 392 -18.72 17.78 -0.14
CA LEU A 392 -17.65 18.00 0.83
C LEU A 392 -16.40 17.21 0.45
N GLN A 393 -16.54 15.92 0.13
CA GLN A 393 -15.41 15.09 -0.30
C GLN A 393 -14.67 15.70 -1.49
N ARG A 394 -15.38 16.09 -2.54
CA ARG A 394 -14.78 16.73 -3.73
C ARG A 394 -14.07 18.05 -3.38
N SER A 395 -14.68 18.86 -2.51
CA SER A 395 -14.09 20.14 -2.07
C SER A 395 -12.82 19.95 -1.26
N VAL A 396 -12.84 18.98 -0.32
CA VAL A 396 -11.66 18.63 0.49
C VAL A 396 -10.56 18.06 -0.38
N GLN A 397 -10.89 17.14 -1.29
CA GLN A 397 -9.91 16.53 -2.20
C GLN A 397 -9.23 17.58 -3.10
N ALA A 398 -10.01 18.45 -3.72
CA ALA A 398 -9.49 19.52 -4.57
C ALA A 398 -8.57 20.49 -3.78
N TRP A 399 -8.96 20.82 -2.55
CA TRP A 399 -8.13 21.64 -1.68
C TRP A 399 -6.83 20.95 -1.29
N VAL A 400 -6.90 19.70 -0.83
CA VAL A 400 -5.71 18.94 -0.41
C VAL A 400 -4.73 18.79 -1.57
N GLN A 401 -5.19 18.38 -2.75
CA GLN A 401 -4.32 18.23 -3.94
C GLN A 401 -3.63 19.55 -4.29
N LYS A 402 -4.39 20.64 -4.34
CA LYS A 402 -3.83 21.97 -4.61
C LYS A 402 -2.78 22.37 -3.55
N ALA A 403 -3.13 22.19 -2.28
CA ALA A 403 -2.30 22.64 -1.17
C ALA A 403 -1.01 21.82 -1.03
N GLU A 404 -1.06 20.51 -1.31
CA GLU A 404 0.14 19.67 -1.35
C GLU A 404 1.06 20.06 -2.53
N ALA A 405 0.51 20.34 -3.71
CA ALA A 405 1.28 20.83 -4.86
C ALA A 405 1.94 22.22 -4.61
N GLU A 406 1.31 23.05 -3.79
CA GLU A 406 1.83 24.37 -3.36
C GLU A 406 2.69 24.29 -2.09
N GLU A 407 2.98 23.10 -1.57
CA GLU A 407 3.76 22.85 -0.34
C GLU A 407 3.22 23.59 0.89
N ILE A 408 1.89 23.75 0.98
CA ILE A 408 1.25 24.39 2.13
C ILE A 408 1.42 23.51 3.38
N PRO A 409 1.75 24.10 4.56
CA PRO A 409 1.88 23.33 5.80
C PRO A 409 0.62 22.55 6.17
N ARG A 410 0.78 21.34 6.72
CA ARG A 410 -0.33 20.44 7.12
C ARG A 410 -1.33 21.12 8.05
N SER A 411 -0.86 21.93 8.98
CA SER A 411 -1.71 22.73 9.89
C SER A 411 -2.64 23.68 9.14
N ALA A 412 -2.16 24.35 8.09
CA ALA A 412 -2.97 25.25 7.27
C ALA A 412 -3.94 24.47 6.38
N ILE A 413 -3.50 23.32 5.85
CA ILE A 413 -4.39 22.39 5.09
C ILE A 413 -5.53 21.94 5.99
N PHE A 414 -5.24 21.46 7.20
CA PHE A 414 -6.23 21.01 8.16
C PHE A 414 -7.22 22.12 8.56
N ALA A 415 -6.74 23.34 8.80
CA ALA A 415 -7.59 24.46 9.19
C ALA A 415 -8.65 24.78 8.12
N GLU A 416 -8.31 24.68 6.83
CA GLU A 416 -9.28 24.90 5.76
C GLU A 416 -10.23 23.70 5.62
N VAL A 417 -9.76 22.45 5.77
CA VAL A 417 -10.63 21.25 5.80
C VAL A 417 -11.64 21.36 6.96
N TRP A 418 -11.18 21.79 8.13
CA TRP A 418 -12.05 22.08 9.27
C TRP A 418 -13.15 23.09 8.93
N ARG A 419 -12.79 24.20 8.29
CA ARG A 419 -13.74 25.22 7.85
C ARG A 419 -14.75 24.67 6.83
N LEU A 420 -14.29 23.90 5.83
CA LEU A 420 -15.14 23.29 4.81
C LEU A 420 -16.16 22.32 5.42
N ALA A 421 -15.73 21.49 6.36
CA ALA A 421 -16.59 20.53 7.04
C ALA A 421 -17.71 21.21 7.86
N HIS A 422 -17.36 22.25 8.61
CA HIS A 422 -18.34 23.02 9.38
C HIS A 422 -19.31 23.77 8.46
N ALA A 423 -18.84 24.34 7.37
CA ALA A 423 -19.69 25.02 6.39
C ALA A 423 -20.70 24.03 5.76
N ALA A 424 -20.27 22.82 5.39
CA ALA A 424 -21.15 21.77 4.87
C ALA A 424 -22.23 21.35 5.90
N ALA A 425 -21.91 21.41 7.19
CA ALA A 425 -22.86 21.16 8.27
C ALA A 425 -23.78 22.36 8.57
N GLY A 426 -23.54 23.52 7.94
CA GLY A 426 -24.34 24.73 8.17
C GLY A 426 -24.03 25.43 9.52
N ILE A 427 -22.87 25.17 10.10
CA ILE A 427 -22.45 25.75 11.39
C ILE A 427 -21.15 26.57 11.24
N THR A 428 -20.99 27.57 12.10
CA THR A 428 -19.75 28.36 12.11
C THR A 428 -18.61 27.53 12.69
N ALA A 429 -17.50 27.43 11.95
CA ALA A 429 -16.32 26.73 12.41
C ALA A 429 -15.73 27.43 13.66
N PRO A 430 -15.55 26.72 14.78
CA PRO A 430 -14.83 27.29 15.92
C PRO A 430 -13.34 27.54 15.53
N PRO A 431 -12.68 28.51 16.18
CA PRO A 431 -11.26 28.76 15.97
C PRO A 431 -10.43 27.51 16.25
N VAL A 432 -9.53 27.16 15.35
CA VAL A 432 -8.59 26.03 15.51
C VAL A 432 -7.26 26.55 16.02
N HIS A 433 -6.83 26.04 17.17
CA HIS A 433 -5.48 26.27 17.70
C HIS A 433 -4.66 25.00 17.46
N ILE A 434 -3.77 25.05 16.48
CA ILE A 434 -2.85 23.96 16.17
C ILE A 434 -1.48 24.39 16.71
N ASP A 435 -0.92 23.60 17.62
CA ASP A 435 0.44 23.85 18.11
C ASP A 435 1.44 23.50 17.00
N PRO A 436 2.19 24.49 16.44
CA PRO A 436 3.14 24.23 15.37
C PRO A 436 4.34 23.36 15.82
N GLN A 437 4.57 23.27 17.14
CA GLN A 437 5.65 22.45 17.72
C GLN A 437 5.16 21.09 18.21
N GLY A 438 3.84 20.90 18.27
CA GLY A 438 3.22 19.65 18.72
C GLY A 438 3.30 18.56 17.68
N SER A 439 4.47 17.92 17.54
CA SER A 439 4.60 16.62 16.91
C SER A 439 4.80 16.56 15.39
N ALA A 440 5.76 17.29 14.85
CA ALA A 440 6.35 16.85 13.58
C ALA A 440 6.79 15.39 13.74
N VAL A 441 6.26 14.51 12.92
CA VAL A 441 6.56 13.06 12.97
C VAL A 441 7.43 12.67 11.79
N PRO A 442 8.30 11.65 11.94
CA PRO A 442 8.99 11.05 10.80
C PRO A 442 7.96 10.59 9.76
N ARG A 443 8.22 10.81 8.48
CA ARG A 443 7.33 10.41 7.40
C ARG A 443 8.11 10.03 6.14
N LEU A 444 7.53 9.18 5.33
CA LEU A 444 8.03 8.96 3.97
C LEU A 444 7.64 10.16 3.07
N SER A 445 8.49 10.46 2.09
CA SER A 445 8.23 11.54 1.11
C SER A 445 7.05 11.21 0.19
N GLU A 446 6.74 9.92 0.02
CA GLU A 446 5.53 9.42 -0.67
C GLU A 446 4.44 9.12 0.35
N ASN A 447 3.25 9.67 0.15
CA ASN A 447 2.12 9.46 1.06
C ASN A 447 1.52 8.05 0.87
N TRP A 448 1.06 7.46 1.97
CA TRP A 448 0.33 6.18 1.93
C TRP A 448 -1.14 6.40 1.55
N TYR A 449 -1.60 5.75 0.45
CA TYR A 449 -3.00 5.81 0.01
C TYR A 449 -3.46 4.55 -0.75
N CYS A 450 -3.14 3.37 -0.24
CA CYS A 450 -3.43 2.10 -0.90
C CYS A 450 -4.93 1.82 -1.17
N CYS A 451 -5.85 2.49 -0.46
CA CYS A 451 -7.30 2.35 -0.60
C CYS A 451 -7.95 3.54 -1.33
N ALA A 452 -7.16 4.43 -1.95
CA ALA A 452 -7.62 5.60 -2.69
C ALA A 452 -7.54 5.38 -4.21
N GLU A 453 -8.35 6.13 -4.96
CA GLU A 453 -8.19 6.20 -6.41
C GLU A 453 -6.92 7.00 -6.78
N PRO A 454 -6.22 6.62 -7.89
CA PRO A 454 -5.05 7.34 -8.34
C PRO A 454 -5.40 8.77 -8.78
N THR A 455 -4.46 9.69 -8.59
CA THR A 455 -4.60 11.06 -9.10
C THR A 455 -4.40 11.12 -10.61
N CYS A 456 -4.92 12.18 -11.26
CA CYS A 456 -4.71 12.39 -12.69
C CYS A 456 -3.22 12.49 -13.05
N GLU A 457 -2.38 13.04 -12.18
CA GLU A 457 -0.93 13.15 -12.39
C GLU A 457 -0.26 11.78 -12.38
N GLN A 458 -0.64 10.90 -11.47
CA GLN A 458 -0.13 9.53 -11.44
C GLN A 458 -0.50 8.73 -12.70
N LEU A 459 -1.65 9.00 -13.31
CA LEU A 459 -2.07 8.39 -14.57
C LEU A 459 -1.43 9.04 -15.80
N ALA A 460 -0.98 10.28 -15.72
CA ALA A 460 -0.40 11.04 -16.84
C ALA A 460 1.11 10.89 -17.00
N SER A 461 1.79 10.20 -16.06
CA SER A 461 3.25 10.05 -16.04
C SER A 461 3.82 8.98 -17.00
N PHE A 462 2.99 8.37 -17.88
CA PHE A 462 3.36 7.27 -18.79
C PHE A 462 3.38 7.65 -20.25
#